data_163755c81817fb9718c88334b4ab4822
#
_entry.id   163755c81817fb9718c88334b4ab4822
#
_cell.length_a   1.000
_cell.length_b   1.000
_cell.length_c   1.000
_cell.angle_alpha   90.00
_cell.angle_beta   90.00
_cell.angle_gamma   90.00
#
_symmetry.space_group_name_H-M   'P 1'
#
loop_
_entity.id
_entity.type
_entity.pdbx_description
1 polymer ?
#
loop_
_entity_poly.entity_id
_entity_poly.type
_entity_poly.pdbx_seq_one_letter_code
_entity_poly.pdbx_strand_id
1 'polypeptide(L)'
;MPHTPNVGELGEQLVAWWLQTQDWIILHHRWHCRWGEIDLIAQQEEWHNGRISPPHPLTLAFVEVKTRSQGNWDADGLLAITPQKQAKLWRTAQLFLAERPDLANLPCRFDVALVSCDRISQRSRLDDTAVSLSVEAIGKAIQVPSVQLGQSVIVAGYRLILQDYIQSAFD
;
A
#
# COMPACT_ATOMS: atom_id res chain seq x y z
N MET A 1 -4.18 -26.60 7.94
CA MET A 1 -4.02 -26.27 6.53
C MET A 1 -3.20 -24.99 6.42
N PRO A 2 -2.09 -24.97 5.69
CA PRO A 2 -1.39 -23.72 5.48
C PRO A 2 -2.31 -22.78 4.69
N HIS A 3 -2.59 -21.63 5.25
CA HIS A 3 -3.38 -20.59 4.60
C HIS A 3 -2.59 -20.11 3.38
N THR A 4 -3.09 -20.34 2.18
CA THR A 4 -2.50 -19.73 0.97
C THR A 4 -2.67 -18.23 1.11
N PRO A 5 -1.58 -17.44 1.15
CA PRO A 5 -1.70 -16.01 1.33
C PRO A 5 -2.53 -15.40 0.20
N ASN A 6 -3.42 -14.49 0.54
CA ASN A 6 -4.17 -13.72 -0.43
C ASN A 6 -3.23 -12.76 -1.14
N VAL A 7 -3.15 -12.86 -2.47
CA VAL A 7 -2.26 -12.03 -3.31
C VAL A 7 -2.52 -10.53 -3.11
N GLY A 8 -3.77 -10.13 -2.90
CA GLY A 8 -4.14 -8.75 -2.57
C GLY A 8 -3.50 -8.30 -1.26
N GLU A 9 -3.60 -9.11 -0.21
CA GLU A 9 -3.00 -8.83 1.10
C GLU A 9 -1.47 -8.70 1.03
N LEU A 10 -0.81 -9.50 0.21
CA LEU A 10 0.64 -9.39 -0.02
C LEU A 10 1.01 -8.05 -0.68
N GLY A 11 0.20 -7.61 -1.66
CA GLY A 11 0.40 -6.31 -2.31
C GLY A 11 0.18 -5.14 -1.35
N GLU A 12 -0.89 -5.17 -0.56
CA GLU A 12 -1.18 -4.17 0.48
C GLU A 12 -0.02 -4.09 1.49
N GLN A 13 0.51 -5.23 1.92
CA GLN A 13 1.63 -5.28 2.85
C GLN A 13 2.91 -4.69 2.24
N LEU A 14 3.21 -4.97 0.97
CA LEU A 14 4.35 -4.38 0.27
C LEU A 14 4.25 -2.85 0.23
N VAL A 15 3.07 -2.33 -0.11
CA VAL A 15 2.81 -0.88 -0.16
C VAL A 15 2.93 -0.26 1.24
N ALA A 16 2.43 -0.92 2.27
CA ALA A 16 2.57 -0.45 3.64
C ALA A 16 4.04 -0.34 4.06
N TRP A 17 4.87 -1.33 3.77
CA TRP A 17 6.32 -1.26 4.04
C TRP A 17 6.99 -0.13 3.27
N TRP A 18 6.64 0.05 1.98
CA TRP A 18 7.19 1.14 1.19
C TRP A 18 6.81 2.51 1.77
N LEU A 19 5.55 2.72 2.13
CA LEU A 19 5.09 3.96 2.77
C LEU A 19 5.85 4.24 4.07
N GLN A 20 6.09 3.23 4.90
CA GLN A 20 6.87 3.37 6.13
C GLN A 20 8.32 3.78 5.84
N THR A 21 8.92 3.36 4.71
CA THR A 21 10.25 3.84 4.29
C THR A 21 10.23 5.30 3.77
N GLN A 22 9.05 5.85 3.51
CA GLN A 22 8.82 7.23 3.05
C GLN A 22 8.28 8.13 4.19
N ASP A 23 8.49 7.72 5.46
CA ASP A 23 8.07 8.45 6.65
C ASP A 23 6.54 8.60 6.79
N TRP A 24 5.81 7.53 6.43
CA TRP A 24 4.39 7.43 6.66
C TRP A 24 4.09 6.42 7.77
N ILE A 25 3.16 6.79 8.65
CA ILE A 25 2.58 5.90 9.66
C ILE A 25 1.34 5.25 9.08
N ILE A 26 1.28 3.93 9.08
CA ILE A 26 0.07 3.20 8.68
C ILE A 26 -0.90 3.22 9.85
N LEU A 27 -2.03 3.89 9.67
CA LEU A 27 -3.08 3.98 10.67
C LEU A 27 -4.01 2.77 10.62
N HIS A 28 -4.38 2.32 9.42
CA HIS A 28 -5.25 1.16 9.21
C HIS A 28 -4.87 0.37 7.96
N HIS A 29 -5.04 -0.95 8.08
CA HIS A 29 -5.14 -1.87 6.97
C HIS A 29 -6.59 -2.28 6.78
N ARG A 30 -7.10 -2.25 5.55
CA ARG A 30 -8.44 -2.74 5.16
C ARG A 30 -9.54 -2.19 6.06
N TRP A 31 -9.56 -0.85 6.22
CA TRP A 31 -10.64 -0.21 6.94
C TRP A 31 -11.92 -0.27 6.10
N HIS A 32 -12.97 -0.84 6.67
CA HIS A 32 -14.21 -1.09 5.94
C HIS A 32 -15.44 -0.53 6.69
N CYS A 33 -16.42 -0.14 5.90
CA CYS A 33 -17.74 0.26 6.38
C CYS A 33 -18.81 -0.23 5.39
N ARG A 34 -20.07 0.12 5.66
CA ARG A 34 -21.18 -0.22 4.76
C ARG A 34 -21.03 0.26 3.30
N TRP A 35 -20.18 1.24 3.03
CA TRP A 35 -19.99 1.83 1.70
C TRP A 35 -18.85 1.20 0.92
N GLY A 36 -17.93 0.58 1.59
CA GLY A 36 -16.78 -0.04 0.96
C GLY A 36 -15.60 -0.23 1.91
N GLU A 37 -14.44 -0.44 1.31
CA GLU A 37 -13.17 -0.67 1.98
C GLU A 37 -12.11 0.26 1.41
N ILE A 38 -11.18 0.71 2.25
CA ILE A 38 -9.94 1.39 1.87
C ILE A 38 -8.79 0.47 2.28
N ASP A 39 -7.92 0.13 1.33
CA ASP A 39 -6.88 -0.86 1.55
C ASP A 39 -5.86 -0.39 2.60
N LEU A 40 -5.39 0.86 2.51
CA LEU A 40 -4.51 1.46 3.51
C LEU A 40 -4.94 2.89 3.82
N ILE A 41 -4.85 3.26 5.10
CA ILE A 41 -4.95 4.65 5.55
C ILE A 41 -3.63 4.99 6.22
N ALA A 42 -2.95 6.00 5.71
CA ALA A 42 -1.64 6.41 6.17
C ALA A 42 -1.58 7.91 6.47
N GLN A 43 -0.81 8.27 7.48
CA GLN A 43 -0.56 9.65 7.88
C GLN A 43 0.93 9.94 7.74
N GLN A 44 1.26 11.10 7.21
CA GLN A 44 2.65 11.56 7.14
C GLN A 44 3.22 11.75 8.53
N GLU A 45 4.45 11.31 8.79
CA GLU A 45 5.10 11.45 10.09
C GLU A 45 5.61 12.87 10.29
N GLU A 46 5.46 13.39 11.52
CA GLU A 46 5.94 14.73 11.92
C GLU A 46 7.46 14.76 12.10
N TRP A 47 8.05 13.62 12.46
CA TRP A 47 9.45 13.50 12.85
C TRP A 47 10.21 12.55 11.94
N HIS A 48 11.21 13.06 11.25
CA HIS A 48 12.17 12.24 10.50
C HIS A 48 13.59 12.46 11.04
N ASN A 49 14.26 11.37 11.47
CA ASN A 49 15.65 11.37 11.91
C ASN A 49 16.04 12.48 12.89
N GLY A 50 15.18 12.78 13.87
CA GLY A 50 15.44 13.79 14.88
C GLY A 50 15.26 15.23 14.40
N ARG A 51 14.68 15.43 13.22
CA ARG A 51 14.29 16.75 12.70
C ARG A 51 12.78 16.82 12.55
N ILE A 52 12.21 17.96 12.91
CA ILE A 52 10.83 18.27 12.58
C ILE A 52 10.76 18.37 11.05
N SER A 53 9.85 17.65 10.44
CA SER A 53 9.54 17.82 9.01
C SER A 53 9.31 19.30 8.70
N PRO A 54 9.71 19.80 7.53
CA PRO A 54 9.45 21.21 7.18
C PRO A 54 7.95 21.51 7.34
N PRO A 55 7.56 22.79 7.47
CA PRO A 55 6.21 23.21 7.85
C PRO A 55 5.18 22.93 6.75
N HIS A 56 5.06 21.67 6.37
CA HIS A 56 3.97 21.17 5.54
C HIS A 56 2.90 20.59 6.46
N PRO A 57 1.63 20.90 6.24
CA PRO A 57 0.57 20.29 7.02
C PRO A 57 0.65 18.77 6.87
N LEU A 58 0.56 18.05 7.98
CA LEU A 58 0.46 16.59 7.98
C LEU A 58 -0.65 16.19 7.00
N THR A 59 -0.34 15.25 6.13
CA THR A 59 -1.28 14.81 5.10
C THR A 59 -1.77 13.41 5.43
N LEU A 60 -3.05 13.16 5.19
CA LEU A 60 -3.68 11.86 5.30
C LEU A 60 -3.85 11.28 3.89
N ALA A 61 -3.35 10.08 3.65
CA ALA A 61 -3.50 9.36 2.39
C ALA A 61 -4.47 8.18 2.56
N PHE A 62 -5.47 8.12 1.69
CA PHE A 62 -6.33 6.97 1.47
C PHE A 62 -5.82 6.23 0.24
N VAL A 63 -5.31 5.03 0.41
CA VAL A 63 -4.58 4.32 -0.64
C VAL A 63 -5.37 3.10 -1.12
N GLU A 64 -5.61 3.03 -2.42
CA GLU A 64 -6.12 1.85 -3.11
C GLU A 64 -4.95 1.08 -3.71
N VAL A 65 -4.87 -0.22 -3.44
CA VAL A 65 -3.80 -1.08 -3.94
C VAL A 65 -4.33 -2.00 -5.04
N LYS A 66 -3.72 -1.95 -6.20
CA LYS A 66 -4.02 -2.83 -7.32
C LYS A 66 -2.91 -3.86 -7.49
N THR A 67 -3.19 -5.10 -7.11
CA THR A 67 -2.26 -6.21 -7.27
C THR A 67 -2.68 -7.08 -8.44
N ARG A 68 -1.78 -7.30 -9.40
CA ARG A 68 -2.01 -8.12 -10.60
C ARG A 68 -0.76 -8.93 -10.96
N SER A 69 -0.94 -10.03 -11.71
CA SER A 69 0.20 -10.73 -12.31
C SER A 69 0.82 -9.93 -13.44
N GLN A 70 2.12 -10.07 -13.62
CA GLN A 70 2.88 -9.43 -14.71
C GLN A 70 2.30 -9.90 -16.07
N GLY A 71 1.90 -8.98 -16.92
CA GLY A 71 1.25 -9.26 -18.20
C GLY A 71 -0.26 -9.04 -18.22
N ASN A 72 -0.92 -8.86 -17.08
CA ASN A 72 -2.34 -8.49 -16.97
C ASN A 72 -2.55 -6.99 -16.70
N TRP A 73 -1.54 -6.17 -16.96
CA TRP A 73 -1.68 -4.72 -16.93
C TRP A 73 -2.33 -4.27 -18.25
N ASP A 74 -3.60 -3.91 -18.21
CA ASP A 74 -4.17 -3.04 -19.21
C ASP A 74 -3.38 -1.74 -19.21
N ALA A 75 -3.17 -1.14 -20.39
CA ALA A 75 -2.26 -0.01 -20.62
C ALA A 75 -2.39 1.18 -19.65
N ASP A 76 -3.43 1.18 -18.82
CA ASP A 76 -3.71 2.23 -17.84
C ASP A 76 -4.23 1.60 -16.54
N GLY A 77 -3.34 1.22 -15.64
CA GLY A 77 -3.71 0.76 -14.29
C GLY A 77 -4.63 1.73 -13.53
N LEU A 78 -4.66 3.00 -13.94
CA LEU A 78 -5.57 4.04 -13.49
C LEU A 78 -7.02 3.83 -13.95
N LEU A 79 -7.27 3.22 -15.12
CA LEU A 79 -8.62 2.91 -15.60
C LEU A 79 -9.37 1.93 -14.69
N ALA A 80 -8.67 1.25 -13.78
CA ALA A 80 -9.28 0.36 -12.81
C ALA A 80 -10.05 1.10 -11.70
N ILE A 81 -9.94 2.44 -11.58
CA ILE A 81 -10.65 3.23 -10.60
C ILE A 81 -11.76 4.04 -11.28
N THR A 82 -12.86 3.36 -11.52
CA THR A 82 -14.06 3.95 -12.12
C THR A 82 -14.63 5.07 -11.24
N PRO A 83 -15.38 6.03 -11.82
CA PRO A 83 -16.07 7.07 -11.03
C PRO A 83 -16.96 6.51 -9.92
N GLN A 84 -17.57 5.35 -10.13
CA GLN A 84 -18.35 4.65 -9.11
C GLN A 84 -17.47 4.16 -7.95
N LYS A 85 -16.28 3.64 -8.24
CA LYS A 85 -15.31 3.25 -7.21
C LYS A 85 -14.79 4.48 -6.46
N GLN A 86 -14.48 5.56 -7.15
CA GLN A 86 -14.08 6.83 -6.54
C GLN A 86 -15.16 7.33 -5.57
N ALA A 87 -16.43 7.36 -5.99
CA ALA A 87 -17.53 7.79 -5.13
C ALA A 87 -17.68 6.91 -3.87
N LYS A 88 -17.42 5.60 -3.97
CA LYS A 88 -17.41 4.71 -2.81
C LYS A 88 -16.24 5.02 -1.86
N LEU A 89 -15.04 5.20 -2.40
CA LEU A 89 -13.84 5.55 -1.61
C LEU A 89 -14.05 6.87 -0.87
N TRP A 90 -14.62 7.88 -1.55
CA TRP A 90 -14.98 9.16 -0.94
C TRP A 90 -15.92 9.00 0.27
N ARG A 91 -17.02 8.27 0.10
CA ARG A 91 -17.99 8.04 1.18
C ARG A 91 -17.37 7.26 2.33
N THR A 92 -16.51 6.30 2.02
CA THR A 92 -15.78 5.49 2.99
C THR A 92 -14.82 6.37 3.80
N ALA A 93 -14.04 7.24 3.12
CA ALA A 93 -13.12 8.17 3.76
C ALA A 93 -13.85 9.21 4.64
N GLN A 94 -14.99 9.76 4.18
CA GLN A 94 -15.81 10.68 4.97
C GLN A 94 -16.28 10.02 6.28
N LEU A 95 -16.68 8.75 6.23
CA LEU A 95 -17.13 8.04 7.43
C LEU A 95 -15.95 7.80 8.39
N PHE A 96 -14.78 7.43 7.86
CA PHE A 96 -13.57 7.33 8.67
C PHE A 96 -13.22 8.64 9.39
N LEU A 97 -13.26 9.76 8.68
CA LEU A 97 -12.99 11.08 9.26
C LEU A 97 -14.03 11.50 10.29
N ALA A 98 -15.29 11.11 10.11
CA ALA A 98 -16.35 11.36 11.09
C ALA A 98 -16.11 10.59 12.41
N GLU A 99 -15.48 9.42 12.35
CA GLU A 99 -15.09 8.62 13.52
C GLU A 99 -13.76 9.08 14.14
N ARG A 100 -12.97 9.91 13.41
CA ARG A 100 -11.65 10.40 13.80
C ARG A 100 -11.58 11.92 13.71
N PRO A 101 -12.24 12.65 14.65
CA PRO A 101 -12.25 14.13 14.66
C PRO A 101 -10.84 14.75 14.76
N ASP A 102 -9.90 14.03 15.35
CA ASP A 102 -8.49 14.39 15.46
C ASP A 102 -7.79 14.51 14.08
N LEU A 103 -8.26 13.77 13.08
CA LEU A 103 -7.73 13.76 11.72
C LEU A 103 -8.57 14.57 10.71
N ALA A 104 -9.77 14.97 11.10
CA ALA A 104 -10.75 15.55 10.17
C ALA A 104 -10.32 16.88 9.52
N ASN A 105 -9.38 17.59 10.12
CA ASN A 105 -8.87 18.87 9.62
C ASN A 105 -7.56 18.73 8.81
N LEU A 106 -7.04 17.52 8.68
CA LEU A 106 -5.84 17.28 7.88
C LEU A 106 -6.14 17.33 6.38
N PRO A 107 -5.23 17.88 5.56
CA PRO A 107 -5.31 17.68 4.12
C PRO A 107 -5.37 16.19 3.79
N CYS A 108 -6.31 15.81 2.93
CA CYS A 108 -6.53 14.42 2.52
C CYS A 108 -6.26 14.28 1.03
N ARG A 109 -5.76 13.10 0.62
CA ARG A 109 -5.60 12.73 -0.79
C ARG A 109 -5.92 11.26 -1.01
N PHE A 110 -6.30 10.93 -2.24
CA PHE A 110 -6.50 9.55 -2.67
C PHE A 110 -5.33 9.12 -3.55
N ASP A 111 -4.62 8.09 -3.13
CA ASP A 111 -3.47 7.55 -3.83
C ASP A 111 -3.77 6.15 -4.38
N VAL A 112 -3.05 5.77 -5.43
CA VAL A 112 -3.15 4.45 -6.04
C VAL A 112 -1.78 3.82 -6.14
N ALA A 113 -1.66 2.61 -5.63
CA ALA A 113 -0.46 1.80 -5.75
C ALA A 113 -0.67 0.64 -6.72
N LEU A 114 0.27 0.46 -7.65
CA LEU A 114 0.25 -0.61 -8.64
C LEU A 114 1.31 -1.65 -8.29
N VAL A 115 0.89 -2.87 -7.98
CA VAL A 115 1.76 -3.98 -7.57
C VAL A 115 1.64 -5.14 -8.54
N SER A 116 2.77 -5.59 -9.10
CA SER A 116 2.82 -6.89 -9.77
C SER A 116 3.13 -8.00 -8.77
N CYS A 117 2.48 -9.14 -8.93
CA CYS A 117 2.65 -10.30 -8.06
C CYS A 117 2.63 -11.58 -8.88
N ASP A 118 3.75 -12.28 -8.94
CA ASP A 118 3.89 -13.52 -9.68
C ASP A 118 4.37 -14.66 -8.78
N ARG A 119 3.78 -15.83 -8.96
CA ARG A 119 4.22 -17.02 -8.22
C ARG A 119 5.59 -17.47 -8.73
N ILE A 120 6.53 -17.70 -7.82
CA ILE A 120 7.86 -18.18 -8.16
C ILE A 120 7.77 -19.67 -8.50
N SER A 121 8.09 -20.04 -9.75
CA SER A 121 8.28 -21.42 -10.13
C SER A 121 9.64 -21.93 -9.67
N GLN A 122 9.78 -23.24 -9.43
CA GLN A 122 11.05 -23.84 -9.00
C GLN A 122 12.22 -23.58 -9.97
N ARG A 123 11.94 -23.21 -11.22
CA ARG A 123 12.94 -22.87 -12.25
C ARG A 123 13.47 -21.44 -12.19
N SER A 124 12.80 -20.53 -11.47
CA SER A 124 13.11 -19.09 -11.45
C SER A 124 13.98 -18.65 -10.25
N ARG A 125 14.63 -19.57 -9.54
CA ARG A 125 15.42 -19.28 -8.34
C ARG A 125 16.79 -18.63 -8.60
N LEU A 126 17.11 -18.27 -9.83
CA LEU A 126 18.46 -17.79 -10.21
C LEU A 126 18.58 -16.27 -10.38
N ASP A 127 17.58 -15.47 -10.01
CA ASP A 127 17.68 -14.01 -10.04
C ASP A 127 18.01 -13.49 -8.64
N ASP A 128 19.29 -13.30 -8.40
CA ASP A 128 19.92 -13.04 -7.08
C ASP A 128 19.75 -11.61 -6.54
N THR A 129 18.90 -10.77 -7.15
CA THR A 129 18.71 -9.36 -6.71
C THR A 129 17.45 -9.11 -5.89
N ALA A 130 16.64 -10.14 -5.66
CA ALA A 130 15.40 -9.99 -4.90
C ALA A 130 15.63 -10.05 -3.39
N VAL A 131 15.06 -9.11 -2.64
CA VAL A 131 15.03 -9.16 -1.18
C VAL A 131 14.04 -10.26 -0.75
N SER A 132 14.55 -11.34 -0.13
CA SER A 132 13.70 -12.41 0.39
C SER A 132 13.26 -12.10 1.81
N LEU A 133 11.95 -12.02 2.03
CA LEU A 133 11.35 -11.80 3.34
C LEU A 133 10.65 -13.08 3.79
N SER A 134 10.95 -13.54 5.00
CA SER A 134 10.22 -14.67 5.61
C SER A 134 8.83 -14.23 6.08
N VAL A 135 7.86 -15.14 5.98
CA VAL A 135 6.47 -14.89 6.45
C VAL A 135 6.44 -14.59 7.97
N GLU A 136 7.42 -15.07 8.72
CA GLU A 136 7.57 -14.78 10.16
C GLU A 136 7.92 -13.32 10.44
N ALA A 137 8.50 -12.60 9.48
CA ALA A 137 8.77 -11.17 9.57
C ALA A 137 7.48 -10.32 9.51
N ILE A 138 6.37 -10.87 9.00
CA ILE A 138 5.09 -10.16 8.88
C ILE A 138 4.45 -9.89 10.25
N GLY A 139 4.75 -10.72 11.26
CA GLY A 139 4.14 -10.62 12.60
C GLY A 139 5.03 -10.07 13.71
N LYS A 140 6.35 -9.94 13.49
CA LYS A 140 7.34 -9.61 14.53
C LYS A 140 8.44 -8.64 14.08
N ALA A 141 8.31 -7.99 12.95
CA ALA A 141 9.37 -7.13 12.42
C ALA A 141 9.57 -5.89 13.30
N ILE A 142 10.63 -5.92 14.09
CA ILE A 142 11.21 -4.74 14.76
C ILE A 142 11.84 -3.80 13.71
N GLN A 143 12.05 -4.25 12.47
CA GLN A 143 12.58 -3.45 11.37
C GLN A 143 11.70 -3.61 10.13
N VAL A 144 11.21 -2.49 9.61
CA VAL A 144 10.52 -2.43 8.32
C VAL A 144 11.53 -2.79 7.22
N PRO A 145 11.19 -3.74 6.33
CA PRO A 145 12.07 -4.06 5.21
C PRO A 145 12.30 -2.85 4.32
N SER A 146 13.51 -2.67 3.82
CA SER A 146 13.77 -1.64 2.81
C SER A 146 13.11 -2.06 1.50
N VAL A 147 12.06 -1.34 1.11
CA VAL A 147 11.34 -1.53 -0.15
C VAL A 147 11.56 -0.31 -1.02
N GLN A 148 11.91 -0.52 -2.29
CA GLN A 148 12.07 0.54 -3.28
C GLN A 148 11.12 0.32 -4.46
N LEU A 149 10.70 1.41 -5.08
CA LEU A 149 9.90 1.38 -6.30
C LEU A 149 10.66 0.62 -7.41
N GLY A 150 9.99 -0.30 -8.09
CA GLY A 150 10.59 -1.13 -9.12
C GLY A 150 11.45 -2.29 -8.62
N GLN A 151 11.75 -2.36 -7.34
CA GLN A 151 12.53 -3.46 -6.75
C GLN A 151 11.66 -4.68 -6.47
N SER A 152 12.17 -5.87 -6.83
CA SER A 152 11.47 -7.11 -6.53
C SER A 152 11.70 -7.55 -5.08
N VAL A 153 10.61 -7.95 -4.43
CA VAL A 153 10.58 -8.50 -3.07
C VAL A 153 9.96 -9.90 -3.12
N ILE A 154 10.57 -10.87 -2.47
CA ILE A 154 10.05 -12.24 -2.40
C ILE A 154 9.40 -12.46 -1.04
N VAL A 155 8.11 -12.77 -1.05
CA VAL A 155 7.32 -13.07 0.15
C VAL A 155 6.43 -14.29 -0.12
N ALA A 156 6.45 -15.26 0.79
CA ALA A 156 5.57 -16.43 0.76
C ALA A 156 5.54 -17.19 -0.57
N GLY A 157 6.66 -17.21 -1.32
CA GLY A 157 6.77 -17.87 -2.62
C GLY A 157 6.24 -17.06 -3.80
N TYR A 158 5.96 -15.78 -3.58
CA TYR A 158 5.58 -14.80 -4.61
C TYR A 158 6.66 -13.76 -4.79
N ARG A 159 6.87 -13.31 -6.02
CA ARG A 159 7.67 -12.15 -6.37
C ARG A 159 6.72 -10.96 -6.53
N LEU A 160 6.92 -9.94 -5.71
CA LEU A 160 6.14 -8.70 -5.75
C LEU A 160 7.05 -7.55 -6.18
N ILE A 161 6.49 -6.62 -6.94
CA ILE A 161 7.14 -5.38 -7.34
C ILE A 161 6.12 -4.25 -7.21
N LEU A 162 6.42 -3.23 -6.43
CA LEU A 162 5.69 -1.97 -6.48
C LEU A 162 6.10 -1.25 -7.77
N GLN A 163 5.23 -1.30 -8.77
CA GLN A 163 5.49 -0.76 -10.11
C GLN A 163 5.38 0.76 -10.13
N ASP A 164 4.35 1.27 -9.47
CA ASP A 164 4.08 2.70 -9.43
C ASP A 164 3.28 3.08 -8.19
N TYR A 165 3.43 4.33 -7.74
CA TYR A 165 2.67 4.94 -6.67
C TYR A 165 2.22 6.33 -7.09
N ILE A 166 0.93 6.46 -7.38
CA ILE A 166 0.31 7.65 -7.96
C ILE A 166 -0.34 8.43 -6.83
N GLN A 167 0.23 9.59 -6.54
CA GLN A 167 -0.30 10.52 -5.54
C GLN A 167 -1.43 11.35 -6.13
N SER A 168 -2.44 11.66 -5.32
CA SER A 168 -3.62 12.45 -5.73
C SER A 168 -4.19 11.95 -7.07
N ALA A 169 -4.41 10.64 -7.14
CA ALA A 169 -4.86 9.97 -8.37
C ALA A 169 -6.26 10.44 -8.82
N PHE A 170 -7.05 10.93 -7.88
CA PHE A 170 -8.35 11.58 -8.12
C PHE A 170 -8.73 12.47 -6.94
N ASP A 171 -9.62 13.43 -7.19
CA ASP A 171 -10.15 14.39 -6.22
C ASP A 171 -11.58 14.03 -5.80
#